data_b82032cd2cd8c479db1f328823487ad0
#
_entry.id   b82032cd2cd8c479db1f328823487ad0
#
_cell.length_a   1.000
_cell.length_b   1.000
_cell.length_c   1.000
_cell.angle_alpha   90.00
_cell.angle_beta   90.00
_cell.angle_gamma   90.00
#
_symmetry.space_group_name_H-M   'P 1'
#
loop_
_entity.id
_entity.type
_entity.pdbx_description
1 polymer ?
#
loop_
_entity_poly.entity_id
_entity_poly.type
_entity_poly.pdbx_seq_one_letter_code
_entity_poly.pdbx_strand_id
1 'polypeptide(L)'
;MKRITSLLAVLCLTALLAACAGKGAGQLPPPESPAAAERSEQLWQALVRQSARHDAAPYRLGLSLRFGSQGDTRRVTALFWGNDDSHLRLDVMAGVGAVIANIVEADARFLIYSPRENVAYFHEGSTKPLLKVGVPVPLALADLSALLNGRFLRAFGEGHTPVAASSPDTAAFALEKRLGGVLTLDAQGLPVRWTENGDKGWRMELLYDEQGLPRRLNLTHANGQKAIVLVKQRDTVQQPFTEEQLGLALPEDTPLLPLSRYRAPADGKVAP
;
A
#
# COMPACT_ATOMS: atom_id res chain seq x y z
N MET A 1 64.65 19.84 -12.05
CA MET A 1 63.45 20.64 -11.66
C MET A 1 62.20 20.30 -12.46
N LYS A 2 62.23 20.00 -13.76
CA LYS A 2 61.00 19.70 -14.58
C LYS A 2 60.25 18.42 -14.20
N ARG A 3 60.87 17.41 -13.56
CA ARG A 3 60.21 16.14 -13.18
C ARG A 3 59.42 16.21 -11.89
N ILE A 4 59.74 17.12 -10.97
CA ILE A 4 59.02 17.27 -9.68
C ILE A 4 57.68 18.03 -9.90
N THR A 5 57.66 18.99 -10.82
CA THR A 5 56.42 19.74 -11.16
C THR A 5 55.40 18.86 -11.85
N SER A 6 55.83 17.86 -12.67
CA SER A 6 54.91 16.91 -13.29
C SER A 6 54.26 15.96 -12.28
N LEU A 7 54.96 15.51 -11.24
CA LEU A 7 54.44 14.62 -10.21
C LEU A 7 53.39 15.32 -9.32
N LEU A 8 53.62 16.59 -8.99
CA LEU A 8 52.66 17.40 -8.22
C LEU A 8 51.36 17.66 -9.01
N ALA A 9 51.45 17.89 -10.32
CA ALA A 9 50.29 18.13 -11.18
C ALA A 9 49.39 16.87 -11.30
N VAL A 10 50.01 15.69 -11.37
CA VAL A 10 49.29 14.41 -11.43
C VAL A 10 48.61 14.10 -10.09
N LEU A 11 49.26 14.41 -8.96
CA LEU A 11 48.67 14.19 -7.62
C LEU A 11 47.48 15.12 -7.34
N CYS A 12 47.52 16.36 -7.80
CA CYS A 12 46.38 17.29 -7.68
C CYS A 12 45.21 16.91 -8.59
N LEU A 13 45.45 16.32 -9.77
CA LEU A 13 44.41 15.91 -10.69
C LEU A 13 43.64 14.68 -10.16
N THR A 14 44.32 13.76 -9.46
CA THR A 14 43.67 12.59 -8.83
C THR A 14 42.86 12.96 -7.60
N ALA A 15 43.24 13.99 -6.85
CA ALA A 15 42.46 14.52 -5.72
C ALA A 15 41.14 15.18 -6.16
N LEU A 16 41.12 15.82 -7.34
CA LEU A 16 39.91 16.44 -7.89
C LEU A 16 38.90 15.42 -8.45
N LEU A 17 39.35 14.25 -8.88
CA LEU A 17 38.49 13.17 -9.35
C LEU A 17 37.81 12.40 -8.20
N ALA A 18 38.40 12.37 -7.00
CA ALA A 18 37.80 11.76 -5.82
C ALA A 18 36.62 12.59 -5.20
N ALA A 19 36.56 13.88 -5.49
CA ALA A 19 35.48 14.77 -4.99
C ALA A 19 34.16 14.62 -5.76
N CYS A 20 34.16 13.93 -6.91
CA CYS A 20 32.97 13.63 -7.70
C CYS A 20 32.45 12.19 -7.51
N ALA A 21 32.90 11.46 -6.47
CA ALA A 21 32.29 10.20 -6.05
C ALA A 21 30.87 10.50 -5.56
N GLY A 22 29.93 10.23 -6.46
CA GLY A 22 28.58 10.67 -6.52
C GLY A 22 27.84 10.67 -5.17
N LYS A 23 27.08 11.72 -4.93
CA LYS A 23 25.85 11.62 -4.17
C LYS A 23 25.04 10.53 -4.84
N GLY A 24 25.08 9.31 -4.26
CA GLY A 24 24.21 8.21 -4.68
C GLY A 24 22.79 8.76 -4.66
N ALA A 25 22.17 8.79 -5.82
CA ALA A 25 20.81 9.24 -5.95
C ALA A 25 19.94 8.42 -4.98
N GLY A 26 19.42 9.05 -3.93
CA GLY A 26 18.31 8.52 -3.18
C GLY A 26 18.54 7.99 -1.78
N GLN A 27 19.72 8.09 -1.20
CA GLN A 27 19.88 7.69 0.21
C GLN A 27 19.37 8.80 1.12
N LEU A 28 18.29 8.49 1.86
CA LEU A 28 17.73 9.42 2.84
C LEU A 28 18.73 9.64 3.98
N PRO A 29 18.81 10.86 4.54
CA PRO A 29 19.75 11.15 5.63
C PRO A 29 19.41 10.30 6.87
N PRO A 30 20.42 9.83 7.61
CA PRO A 30 20.23 9.13 8.87
C PRO A 30 19.63 10.07 9.94
N PRO A 31 19.18 9.55 11.09
CA PRO A 31 18.75 10.37 12.23
C PRO A 31 19.83 11.37 12.64
N GLU A 32 19.41 12.56 13.08
CA GLU A 32 20.31 13.68 13.37
C GLU A 32 21.25 13.46 14.56
N SER A 33 20.94 12.49 15.45
CA SER A 33 21.73 12.19 16.64
C SER A 33 21.58 10.72 17.08
N PRO A 34 22.53 10.18 17.89
CA PRO A 34 22.41 8.86 18.47
C PRO A 34 21.11 8.69 19.31
N ALA A 35 20.70 9.71 20.06
CA ALA A 35 19.46 9.69 20.84
C ALA A 35 18.22 9.62 19.93
N ALA A 36 18.23 10.29 18.75
CA ALA A 36 17.17 10.19 17.78
C ALA A 36 17.12 8.79 17.15
N ALA A 37 18.26 8.17 16.90
CA ALA A 37 18.34 6.81 16.40
C ALA A 37 17.81 5.79 17.42
N GLU A 38 18.18 5.91 18.68
CA GLU A 38 17.67 5.05 19.76
C GLU A 38 16.14 5.20 19.92
N ARG A 39 15.64 6.44 19.92
CA ARG A 39 14.20 6.69 19.95
C ARG A 39 13.49 6.06 18.75
N SER A 40 14.04 6.16 17.56
CA SER A 40 13.49 5.52 16.35
C SER A 40 13.36 4.02 16.56
N GLU A 41 14.40 3.36 17.08
CA GLU A 41 14.36 1.94 17.36
C GLU A 41 13.29 1.57 18.39
N GLN A 42 13.13 2.37 19.46
CA GLN A 42 12.07 2.17 20.46
C GLN A 42 10.67 2.26 19.82
N LEU A 43 10.45 3.19 18.89
CA LEU A 43 9.18 3.33 18.18
C LEU A 43 8.95 2.19 17.18
N TRP A 44 10.02 1.68 16.53
CA TRP A 44 9.90 0.47 15.72
C TRP A 44 9.50 -0.74 16.56
N GLN A 45 10.11 -0.93 17.72
CA GLN A 45 9.72 -1.99 18.65
C GLN A 45 8.28 -1.82 19.16
N ALA A 46 7.79 -0.58 19.30
CA ALA A 46 6.39 -0.34 19.59
C ALA A 46 5.48 -0.76 18.43
N LEU A 47 5.84 -0.48 17.17
CA LEU A 47 5.15 -0.97 15.97
C LEU A 47 5.09 -2.51 15.95
N VAL A 48 6.21 -3.19 16.24
CA VAL A 48 6.26 -4.65 16.32
C VAL A 48 5.25 -5.17 17.33
N ARG A 49 5.25 -4.60 18.54
CA ARG A 49 4.27 -4.99 19.58
C ARG A 49 2.83 -4.69 19.18
N GLN A 50 2.56 -3.55 18.53
CA GLN A 50 1.21 -3.22 18.04
C GLN A 50 0.76 -4.24 16.99
N SER A 51 1.62 -4.55 16.02
CA SER A 51 1.32 -5.52 14.97
C SER A 51 1.07 -6.92 15.51
N ALA A 52 1.81 -7.34 16.54
CA ALA A 52 1.66 -8.65 17.18
C ALA A 52 0.38 -8.81 18.03
N ARG A 53 -0.36 -7.73 18.30
CA ARG A 53 -1.66 -7.82 18.98
C ARG A 53 -2.80 -8.33 18.10
N HIS A 54 -2.57 -8.35 16.81
CA HIS A 54 -3.59 -8.66 15.82
C HIS A 54 -3.19 -9.89 15.00
N ASP A 55 -3.60 -11.04 15.48
CA ASP A 55 -3.42 -12.31 14.77
C ASP A 55 -4.25 -12.35 13.47
N ALA A 56 -3.87 -13.24 12.57
CA ALA A 56 -4.69 -13.56 11.42
C ALA A 56 -5.97 -14.25 11.90
N ALA A 57 -7.10 -13.60 11.70
CA ALA A 57 -8.41 -14.08 12.12
C ALA A 57 -9.45 -13.75 11.04
N PRO A 58 -10.56 -14.48 10.98
CA PRO A 58 -11.66 -14.16 10.09
C PRO A 58 -12.19 -12.74 10.36
N TYR A 59 -12.40 -11.99 9.30
CA TYR A 59 -12.90 -10.61 9.38
C TYR A 59 -13.85 -10.29 8.24
N ARG A 60 -14.74 -9.33 8.47
CA ARG A 60 -15.62 -8.74 7.47
C ARG A 60 -15.73 -7.25 7.69
N LEU A 61 -15.40 -6.48 6.65
CA LEU A 61 -15.36 -5.02 6.70
C LEU A 61 -16.36 -4.45 5.68
N GLY A 62 -17.22 -3.56 6.15
CA GLY A 62 -17.99 -2.67 5.29
C GLY A 62 -17.15 -1.44 4.95
N LEU A 63 -16.82 -1.24 3.68
CA LEU A 63 -15.97 -0.15 3.21
C LEU A 63 -16.76 0.89 2.41
N SER A 64 -16.32 2.15 2.47
CA SER A 64 -16.65 3.18 1.51
C SER A 64 -15.38 3.63 0.82
N LEU A 65 -15.33 3.51 -0.50
CA LEU A 65 -14.23 3.96 -1.33
C LEU A 65 -14.66 5.20 -2.10
N ARG A 66 -13.89 6.27 -1.98
CA ARG A 66 -14.03 7.47 -2.79
C ARG A 66 -12.74 7.70 -3.55
N PHE A 67 -12.79 7.78 -4.87
CA PHE A 67 -11.60 7.90 -5.68
C PHE A 67 -11.84 8.67 -6.97
N GLY A 68 -10.76 9.16 -7.55
CA GLY A 68 -10.77 9.88 -8.81
C GLY A 68 -9.62 10.87 -8.91
N SER A 69 -9.76 11.83 -9.81
CA SER A 69 -8.89 12.98 -9.97
C SER A 69 -9.65 14.27 -9.64
N GLN A 70 -8.96 15.41 -9.71
CA GLN A 70 -9.56 16.71 -9.42
C GLN A 70 -10.74 16.99 -10.38
N GLY A 71 -11.94 17.15 -9.80
CA GLY A 71 -13.19 17.42 -10.58
C GLY A 71 -14.01 16.18 -10.94
N ASP A 72 -13.45 14.97 -10.90
CA ASP A 72 -14.17 13.72 -11.16
C ASP A 72 -13.90 12.72 -10.02
N THR A 73 -14.81 12.67 -9.05
CA THR A 73 -14.72 11.72 -7.93
C THR A 73 -15.93 10.79 -7.92
N ARG A 74 -15.64 9.51 -7.75
CA ARG A 74 -16.63 8.44 -7.64
C ARG A 74 -16.65 7.90 -6.23
N ARG A 75 -17.81 7.40 -5.84
CA ARG A 75 -17.99 6.71 -4.57
C ARG A 75 -18.66 5.38 -4.80
N VAL A 76 -18.07 4.35 -4.22
CA VAL A 76 -18.62 3.01 -4.16
C VAL A 76 -18.60 2.51 -2.71
N THR A 77 -19.41 1.51 -2.42
CA THR A 77 -19.33 0.72 -1.20
C THR A 77 -18.73 -0.64 -1.52
N ALA A 78 -18.14 -1.29 -0.53
CA ALA A 78 -17.63 -2.63 -0.71
C ALA A 78 -17.76 -3.44 0.56
N LEU A 79 -17.92 -4.75 0.40
CA LEU A 79 -17.70 -5.73 1.46
C LEU A 79 -16.35 -6.38 1.22
N PHE A 80 -15.51 -6.42 2.23
CA PHE A 80 -14.17 -7.00 2.19
C PHE A 80 -14.01 -8.01 3.32
N TRP A 81 -13.73 -9.25 2.99
CA TRP A 81 -13.61 -10.31 3.98
C TRP A 81 -12.59 -11.36 3.61
N GLY A 82 -12.15 -12.10 4.61
CA GLY A 82 -11.21 -13.20 4.51
C GLY A 82 -11.02 -13.87 5.86
N ASN A 83 -10.33 -15.00 5.85
CA ASN A 83 -9.94 -15.71 7.07
C ASN A 83 -8.57 -15.23 7.59
N ASP A 84 -7.75 -14.71 6.68
CA ASP A 84 -6.39 -14.21 6.88
C ASP A 84 -6.03 -13.23 5.76
N ASP A 85 -4.76 -13.20 5.33
CA ASP A 85 -4.29 -12.38 4.20
C ASP A 85 -4.04 -13.20 2.92
N SER A 86 -4.44 -14.47 2.87
CA SER A 86 -4.15 -15.37 1.74
C SER A 86 -5.36 -15.60 0.82
N HIS A 87 -6.56 -15.75 1.40
CA HIS A 87 -7.80 -15.92 0.65
C HIS A 87 -8.77 -14.78 0.97
N LEU A 88 -8.94 -13.90 0.02
CA LEU A 88 -9.59 -12.60 0.20
C LEU A 88 -10.68 -12.40 -0.83
N ARG A 89 -11.80 -11.83 -0.39
CA ARG A 89 -12.88 -11.43 -1.27
C ARG A 89 -13.30 -9.98 -1.03
N LEU A 90 -13.49 -9.24 -2.13
CA LEU A 90 -13.95 -7.87 -2.14
C LEU A 90 -15.08 -7.72 -3.16
N ASP A 91 -16.30 -7.53 -2.69
CA ASP A 91 -17.45 -7.25 -3.54
C ASP A 91 -17.69 -5.75 -3.56
N VAL A 92 -17.65 -5.15 -4.74
CA VAL A 92 -17.79 -3.70 -4.95
C VAL A 92 -19.19 -3.41 -5.49
N MET A 93 -19.85 -2.44 -4.86
CA MET A 93 -21.22 -2.06 -5.16
C MET A 93 -21.34 -0.57 -5.47
N ALA A 94 -22.16 -0.23 -6.47
CA ALA A 94 -22.53 1.14 -6.79
C ALA A 94 -23.98 1.43 -6.38
N GLY A 95 -24.27 2.70 -6.05
CA GLY A 95 -25.62 3.15 -5.73
C GLY A 95 -26.27 2.37 -4.60
N VAL A 96 -27.47 1.83 -4.85
CA VAL A 96 -28.30 1.13 -3.86
C VAL A 96 -28.00 -0.39 -3.84
N GLY A 97 -26.72 -0.78 -3.88
CA GLY A 97 -26.33 -2.17 -3.71
C GLY A 97 -26.15 -2.98 -5.00
N ALA A 98 -26.16 -2.36 -6.17
CA ALA A 98 -25.85 -3.06 -7.41
C ALA A 98 -24.37 -3.50 -7.42
N VAL A 99 -24.10 -4.80 -7.48
CA VAL A 99 -22.73 -5.33 -7.57
C VAL A 99 -22.15 -5.00 -8.93
N ILE A 100 -21.02 -4.29 -8.93
CA ILE A 100 -20.30 -3.87 -10.15
C ILE A 100 -19.04 -4.69 -10.38
N ALA A 101 -18.46 -5.25 -9.32
CA ALA A 101 -17.31 -6.15 -9.43
C ALA A 101 -17.26 -7.08 -8.21
N ASN A 102 -16.92 -8.34 -8.47
CA ASN A 102 -16.51 -9.30 -7.46
C ASN A 102 -15.02 -9.57 -7.66
N ILE A 103 -14.24 -9.43 -6.60
CA ILE A 103 -12.79 -9.58 -6.65
C ILE A 103 -12.37 -10.65 -5.64
N VAL A 104 -11.51 -11.55 -6.10
CA VAL A 104 -10.88 -12.57 -5.25
C VAL A 104 -9.37 -12.47 -5.43
N GLU A 105 -8.63 -12.54 -4.32
CA GLU A 105 -7.18 -12.72 -4.34
C GLU A 105 -6.84 -13.96 -3.50
N ALA A 106 -6.22 -14.95 -4.12
CA ALA A 106 -5.78 -16.18 -3.50
C ALA A 106 -4.44 -16.61 -4.10
N ASP A 107 -3.47 -17.01 -3.26
CA ASP A 107 -2.17 -17.55 -3.68
C ASP A 107 -1.46 -16.70 -4.76
N ALA A 108 -1.46 -15.39 -4.59
CA ALA A 108 -0.94 -14.40 -5.55
C ALA A 108 -1.68 -14.38 -6.91
N ARG A 109 -2.86 -14.99 -7.00
CA ARG A 109 -3.78 -14.86 -8.11
C ARG A 109 -4.85 -13.86 -7.79
N PHE A 110 -5.06 -12.93 -8.70
CA PHE A 110 -6.11 -11.92 -8.63
C PHE A 110 -7.13 -12.20 -9.74
N LEU A 111 -8.40 -12.29 -9.36
CA LEU A 111 -9.52 -12.47 -10.26
C LEU A 111 -10.54 -11.37 -10.02
N ILE A 112 -10.96 -10.66 -11.05
CA ILE A 112 -12.06 -9.71 -11.01
C ILE A 112 -13.14 -10.12 -12.02
N TYR A 113 -14.38 -10.19 -11.58
CA TYR A 113 -15.54 -10.46 -12.41
C TYR A 113 -16.45 -9.25 -12.45
N SER A 114 -16.85 -8.84 -13.64
CA SER A 114 -17.88 -7.81 -13.90
C SER A 114 -19.20 -8.49 -14.22
N PRO A 115 -20.17 -8.54 -13.30
CA PRO A 115 -21.46 -9.22 -13.55
C PRO A 115 -22.24 -8.59 -14.71
N ARG A 116 -22.12 -7.27 -14.89
CA ARG A 116 -22.82 -6.53 -15.92
C ARG A 116 -22.32 -6.88 -17.34
N GLU A 117 -21.01 -7.06 -17.48
CA GLU A 117 -20.37 -7.35 -18.76
C GLU A 117 -20.24 -8.84 -19.01
N ASN A 118 -20.53 -9.67 -18.00
CA ASN A 118 -20.30 -11.11 -17.95
C ASN A 118 -18.86 -11.45 -18.43
N VAL A 119 -17.86 -10.79 -17.86
CA VAL A 119 -16.45 -11.02 -18.18
C VAL A 119 -15.62 -11.09 -16.89
N ALA A 120 -14.65 -11.99 -16.87
CA ALA A 120 -13.68 -12.09 -15.79
C ALA A 120 -12.27 -11.80 -16.29
N TYR A 121 -11.48 -11.13 -15.46
CA TYR A 121 -10.09 -10.84 -15.74
C TYR A 121 -9.21 -11.42 -14.62
N PHE A 122 -8.12 -12.07 -15.01
CA PHE A 122 -7.16 -12.64 -14.06
C PHE A 122 -5.79 -12.00 -14.18
N HIS A 123 -5.05 -12.04 -13.07
CA HIS A 123 -3.67 -11.62 -12.99
C HIS A 123 -2.91 -12.51 -12.01
N GLU A 124 -1.70 -12.90 -12.36
CA GLU A 124 -0.77 -13.62 -11.50
C GLU A 124 0.42 -12.75 -11.17
N GLY A 125 0.91 -12.86 -9.94
CA GLY A 125 2.07 -12.14 -9.43
C GLY A 125 1.75 -10.92 -8.57
N SER A 126 2.79 -10.43 -7.87
CA SER A 126 2.72 -9.36 -6.89
C SER A 126 2.71 -7.98 -7.53
N THR A 127 1.65 -7.60 -8.19
CA THR A 127 1.50 -6.23 -8.67
C THR A 127 0.35 -5.54 -7.95
N LYS A 128 0.19 -4.25 -8.20
CA LYS A 128 -0.90 -3.44 -7.66
C LYS A 128 -2.15 -3.59 -8.55
N PRO A 129 -2.91 -4.71 -8.46
CA PRO A 129 -3.93 -5.05 -9.46
C PRO A 129 -5.08 -4.07 -9.47
N LEU A 130 -5.41 -3.45 -8.34
CA LEU A 130 -6.45 -2.43 -8.23
C LEU A 130 -6.17 -1.22 -9.11
N LEU A 131 -4.89 -0.80 -9.24
CA LEU A 131 -4.51 0.29 -10.14
C LEU A 131 -4.82 -0.04 -11.60
N LYS A 132 -4.65 -1.31 -12.00
CA LYS A 132 -4.91 -1.76 -13.38
C LYS A 132 -6.39 -1.71 -13.75
N VAL A 133 -7.28 -1.86 -12.76
CA VAL A 133 -8.74 -1.74 -12.94
C VAL A 133 -9.29 -0.35 -12.65
N GLY A 134 -8.40 0.65 -12.53
CA GLY A 134 -8.81 2.05 -12.37
C GLY A 134 -9.17 2.46 -10.93
N VAL A 135 -8.93 1.60 -9.95
CA VAL A 135 -9.05 1.93 -8.53
C VAL A 135 -7.68 2.39 -8.01
N PRO A 136 -7.50 3.67 -7.69
CA PRO A 136 -6.19 4.23 -7.34
C PRO A 136 -5.77 3.88 -5.90
N VAL A 137 -5.67 2.59 -5.63
CA VAL A 137 -5.14 2.00 -4.40
C VAL A 137 -3.89 1.18 -4.75
N PRO A 138 -2.69 1.65 -4.39
CA PRO A 138 -1.43 1.03 -4.78
C PRO A 138 -1.04 -0.16 -3.89
N LEU A 139 -2.01 -0.94 -3.47
CA LEU A 139 -1.87 -2.08 -2.57
C LEU A 139 -2.44 -3.35 -3.22
N ALA A 140 -1.85 -4.50 -2.93
CA ALA A 140 -2.51 -5.78 -3.10
C ALA A 140 -3.63 -5.92 -2.06
N LEU A 141 -4.61 -6.79 -2.28
CA LEU A 141 -5.67 -7.00 -1.28
C LEU A 141 -5.10 -7.55 0.02
N ALA A 142 -4.08 -8.41 -0.06
CA ALA A 142 -3.37 -8.93 1.11
C ALA A 142 -2.74 -7.82 1.97
N ASP A 143 -2.10 -6.83 1.34
CA ASP A 143 -1.52 -5.69 2.07
C ASP A 143 -2.61 -4.78 2.64
N LEU A 144 -3.69 -4.54 1.88
CA LEU A 144 -4.84 -3.77 2.35
C LEU A 144 -5.53 -4.46 3.53
N SER A 145 -5.72 -5.79 3.47
CA SER A 145 -6.23 -6.59 4.57
C SER A 145 -5.37 -6.43 5.81
N ALA A 146 -4.07 -6.69 5.68
CA ALA A 146 -3.12 -6.59 6.78
C ALA A 146 -3.14 -5.20 7.44
N LEU A 147 -3.12 -4.13 6.64
CA LEU A 147 -3.20 -2.75 7.14
C LEU A 147 -4.49 -2.50 7.90
N LEU A 148 -5.64 -2.77 7.28
CA LEU A 148 -6.93 -2.49 7.89
C LEU A 148 -7.16 -3.29 9.18
N ASN A 149 -6.54 -4.45 9.34
CA ASN A 149 -6.64 -5.30 10.53
C ASN A 149 -5.46 -5.13 11.50
N GLY A 150 -4.63 -4.07 11.37
CA GLY A 150 -3.57 -3.73 12.33
C GLY A 150 -2.31 -4.60 12.24
N ARG A 151 -2.20 -5.48 11.24
CA ARG A 151 -1.02 -6.34 11.01
C ARG A 151 0.04 -5.60 10.19
N PHE A 152 0.58 -4.54 10.76
CA PHE A 152 1.43 -3.58 10.05
C PHE A 152 2.70 -4.20 9.48
N LEU A 153 3.37 -5.10 10.23
CA LEU A 153 4.57 -5.77 9.73
C LEU A 153 4.27 -6.69 8.54
N ARG A 154 3.08 -7.26 8.48
CA ARG A 154 2.66 -8.05 7.33
C ARG A 154 2.54 -7.19 6.07
N ALA A 155 2.10 -5.95 6.19
CA ALA A 155 1.96 -5.00 5.07
C ALA A 155 3.28 -4.33 4.70
N PHE A 156 4.02 -3.79 5.68
CA PHE A 156 5.23 -3.00 5.45
C PHE A 156 6.51 -3.83 5.39
N GLY A 157 6.54 -5.02 6.01
CA GLY A 157 7.73 -5.85 6.18
C GLY A 157 8.50 -5.52 7.46
N GLU A 158 9.52 -6.33 7.75
CA GLU A 158 10.35 -6.21 8.95
C GLU A 158 11.65 -5.43 8.69
N GLY A 159 12.14 -5.47 7.43
CA GLY A 159 13.38 -4.81 7.04
C GLY A 159 13.22 -3.30 6.98
N HIS A 160 13.98 -2.59 7.81
CA HIS A 160 13.91 -1.15 7.94
C HIS A 160 15.27 -0.52 8.24
N THR A 161 15.41 0.74 7.88
CA THR A 161 16.56 1.58 8.26
C THR A 161 16.03 2.91 8.78
N PRO A 162 16.38 3.33 10.01
CA PRO A 162 16.00 4.63 10.52
C PRO A 162 16.55 5.76 9.65
N VAL A 163 15.72 6.76 9.35
CA VAL A 163 16.09 7.96 8.57
C VAL A 163 15.64 9.21 9.32
N ALA A 164 16.12 10.38 8.91
CA ALA A 164 15.73 11.65 9.53
C ALA A 164 14.22 11.84 9.43
N ALA A 165 13.59 12.11 10.56
CA ALA A 165 12.18 12.41 10.66
C ALA A 165 11.91 13.89 10.39
N SER A 166 10.75 14.22 9.84
CA SER A 166 10.33 15.61 9.59
C SER A 166 9.81 16.34 10.83
N SER A 167 9.65 15.64 11.95
CA SER A 167 9.15 16.18 13.23
C SER A 167 9.78 15.43 14.40
N PRO A 168 10.07 16.10 15.52
CA PRO A 168 10.66 15.50 16.73
C PRO A 168 9.73 14.45 17.39
N ASP A 169 8.42 14.53 17.14
CA ASP A 169 7.43 13.61 17.71
C ASP A 169 7.18 12.37 16.86
N THR A 170 7.91 12.22 15.77
CA THR A 170 7.76 11.09 14.84
C THR A 170 9.09 10.39 14.63
N ALA A 171 9.03 9.15 14.11
CA ALA A 171 10.19 8.46 13.57
C ALA A 171 9.91 8.06 12.12
N ALA A 172 10.95 8.07 11.29
CA ALA A 172 10.83 7.70 9.88
C ALA A 172 11.78 6.56 9.55
N PHE A 173 11.34 5.65 8.66
CA PHE A 173 12.07 4.44 8.28
C PHE A 173 12.00 4.20 6.80
N ALA A 174 13.16 4.03 6.18
CA ALA A 174 13.23 3.47 4.85
C ALA A 174 12.94 1.97 4.91
N LEU A 175 11.95 1.52 4.15
CA LEU A 175 11.55 0.11 4.09
C LEU A 175 12.31 -0.59 2.96
N GLU A 176 12.88 -1.77 3.25
CA GLU A 176 13.72 -2.51 2.30
C GLU A 176 12.94 -3.37 1.30
N LYS A 177 11.78 -3.89 1.71
CA LYS A 177 10.99 -4.90 0.97
C LYS A 177 9.51 -4.57 0.97
N ARG A 178 8.71 -5.38 0.28
CA ARG A 178 7.26 -5.29 0.13
C ARG A 178 6.84 -3.95 -0.48
N LEU A 179 6.18 -3.09 0.28
CA LEU A 179 5.74 -1.78 -0.22
C LEU A 179 6.91 -0.83 -0.51
N GLY A 180 8.07 -1.05 0.14
CA GLY A 180 9.20 -0.13 0.03
C GLY A 180 8.84 1.28 0.51
N GLY A 181 9.65 2.27 0.16
CA GLY A 181 9.35 3.66 0.52
C GLY A 181 9.72 4.04 1.95
N VAL A 182 9.10 5.09 2.45
CA VAL A 182 9.33 5.63 3.79
C VAL A 182 8.07 5.51 4.63
N LEU A 183 8.19 4.87 5.78
CA LEU A 183 7.15 4.77 6.80
C LEU A 183 7.42 5.77 7.91
N THR A 184 6.41 6.55 8.29
CA THR A 184 6.48 7.46 9.44
C THR A 184 5.58 6.91 10.55
N LEU A 185 6.15 6.80 11.75
CA LEU A 185 5.44 6.42 12.97
C LEU A 185 5.22 7.65 13.85
N ASP A 186 4.09 7.65 14.58
CA ASP A 186 3.83 8.63 15.65
C ASP A 186 4.55 8.28 16.96
N ALA A 187 4.31 9.08 18.00
CA ALA A 187 4.90 8.89 19.32
C ALA A 187 4.46 7.59 20.03
N GLN A 188 3.42 6.92 19.55
CA GLN A 188 2.92 5.65 20.04
C GLN A 188 3.44 4.45 19.21
N GLY A 189 4.19 4.70 18.15
CA GLY A 189 4.67 3.69 17.22
C GLY A 189 3.62 3.22 16.22
N LEU A 190 2.53 3.97 16.02
CA LEU A 190 1.54 3.67 14.99
C LEU A 190 1.94 4.30 13.65
N PRO A 191 1.77 3.58 12.52
CA PRO A 191 1.98 4.12 11.18
C PRO A 191 1.04 5.29 10.89
N VAL A 192 1.54 6.49 10.67
CA VAL A 192 0.71 7.66 10.32
C VAL A 192 0.84 8.08 8.88
N ARG A 193 1.99 7.75 8.26
CA ARG A 193 2.25 8.07 6.85
C ARG A 193 3.14 7.04 6.21
N TRP A 194 2.85 6.73 4.97
CA TRP A 194 3.75 6.02 4.07
C TRP A 194 3.90 6.80 2.78
N THR A 195 5.12 6.86 2.26
CA THR A 195 5.44 7.51 0.98
C THR A 195 6.24 6.53 0.13
N GLU A 196 5.78 6.29 -1.07
CA GLU A 196 6.49 5.46 -2.05
C GLU A 196 7.83 6.12 -2.44
N ASN A 197 8.81 5.32 -2.83
CA ASN A 197 10.11 5.84 -3.26
C ASN A 197 9.95 6.77 -4.48
N GLY A 198 10.66 7.89 -4.42
CA GLY A 198 10.67 8.92 -5.47
C GLY A 198 9.58 9.99 -5.31
N ASP A 199 9.85 11.16 -5.90
CA ASP A 199 9.00 12.36 -5.73
C ASP A 199 7.64 12.26 -6.41
N LYS A 200 7.47 11.31 -7.32
CA LYS A 200 6.26 11.12 -8.14
C LYS A 200 5.42 9.91 -7.72
N GLY A 201 5.71 9.36 -6.55
CA GLY A 201 5.04 8.17 -6.02
C GLY A 201 3.73 8.46 -5.29
N TRP A 202 3.19 7.39 -4.72
CA TRP A 202 2.02 7.44 -3.85
C TRP A 202 2.39 7.90 -2.45
N ARG A 203 1.44 8.57 -1.81
CA ARG A 203 1.44 8.89 -0.37
C ARG A 203 0.18 8.34 0.25
N MET A 204 0.30 7.76 1.42
CA MET A 204 -0.81 7.24 2.21
C MET A 204 -0.73 7.81 3.62
N GLU A 205 -1.84 8.34 4.11
CA GLU A 205 -2.04 8.73 5.51
C GLU A 205 -3.03 7.77 6.16
N LEU A 206 -2.73 7.36 7.39
CA LEU A 206 -3.54 6.45 8.16
C LEU A 206 -4.15 7.21 9.34
N LEU A 207 -5.47 7.06 9.51
CA LEU A 207 -6.20 7.56 10.68
C LEU A 207 -6.89 6.37 11.36
N TYR A 208 -6.93 6.42 12.67
CA TYR A 208 -7.31 5.30 13.53
C TYR A 208 -8.67 5.51 14.17
N ASP A 209 -9.30 4.41 14.57
CA ASP A 209 -10.46 4.40 15.46
C ASP A 209 -10.02 4.36 16.94
N GLU A 210 -10.98 4.31 17.84
CA GLU A 210 -10.75 4.27 19.29
C GLU A 210 -10.06 2.96 19.76
N GLN A 211 -10.12 1.90 18.96
CA GLN A 211 -9.45 0.63 19.19
C GLN A 211 -8.01 0.62 18.67
N GLY A 212 -7.55 1.69 18.03
CA GLY A 212 -6.22 1.77 17.43
C GLY A 212 -6.10 1.00 16.10
N LEU A 213 -7.23 0.66 15.46
CA LEU A 213 -7.26 0.06 14.14
C LEU A 213 -7.42 1.12 13.04
N PRO A 214 -6.77 0.98 11.88
CA PRO A 214 -6.93 1.91 10.78
C PRO A 214 -8.39 2.00 10.33
N ARG A 215 -8.98 3.18 10.51
CA ARG A 215 -10.34 3.49 10.09
C ARG A 215 -10.39 4.15 8.72
N ARG A 216 -9.35 4.91 8.38
CA ARG A 216 -9.32 5.66 7.12
C ARG A 216 -7.90 5.70 6.55
N LEU A 217 -7.80 5.41 5.27
CA LEU A 217 -6.60 5.61 4.46
C LEU A 217 -6.87 6.72 3.45
N ASN A 218 -6.05 7.78 3.47
CA ASN A 218 -6.05 8.82 2.45
C ASN A 218 -4.87 8.57 1.52
N LEU A 219 -5.14 8.31 0.26
CA LEU A 219 -4.15 8.01 -0.75
C LEU A 219 -4.09 9.16 -1.77
N THR A 220 -2.90 9.63 -2.06
CA THR A 220 -2.66 10.67 -3.05
C THR A 220 -1.46 10.30 -3.92
N HIS A 221 -1.55 10.57 -5.21
CA HIS A 221 -0.46 10.39 -6.16
C HIS A 221 -0.06 11.76 -6.75
N ALA A 222 1.21 11.92 -7.11
CA ALA A 222 1.73 13.17 -7.65
C ALA A 222 1.03 13.63 -8.95
N ASN A 223 0.41 12.71 -9.70
CA ASN A 223 -0.39 13.03 -10.90
C ASN A 223 -1.80 13.56 -10.60
N GLY A 224 -2.16 13.78 -9.32
CA GLY A 224 -3.47 14.28 -8.91
C GLY A 224 -4.52 13.21 -8.61
N GLN A 225 -4.23 11.94 -8.81
CA GLN A 225 -5.12 10.85 -8.40
C GLN A 225 -5.23 10.79 -6.87
N LYS A 226 -6.43 10.50 -6.39
CA LYS A 226 -6.74 10.38 -4.95
C LYS A 226 -7.65 9.20 -4.69
N ALA A 227 -7.47 8.55 -3.54
CA ALA A 227 -8.45 7.61 -3.01
C ALA A 227 -8.60 7.78 -1.50
N ILE A 228 -9.80 7.53 -1.01
CA ILE A 228 -10.11 7.42 0.41
C ILE A 228 -10.73 6.05 0.60
N VAL A 229 -10.11 5.24 1.43
CA VAL A 229 -10.69 3.99 1.93
C VAL A 229 -11.16 4.26 3.35
N LEU A 230 -12.45 4.12 3.61
CA LEU A 230 -13.06 4.34 4.92
C LEU A 230 -13.73 3.06 5.39
N VAL A 231 -13.30 2.53 6.52
CA VAL A 231 -13.98 1.43 7.21
C VAL A 231 -15.23 2.00 7.90
N LYS A 232 -16.39 1.59 7.44
CA LYS A 232 -17.69 1.98 7.99
C LYS A 232 -18.16 1.05 9.08
N GLN A 233 -17.79 -0.23 8.95
CA GLN A 233 -18.23 -1.29 9.83
C GLN A 233 -17.15 -2.38 9.90
N ARG A 234 -16.97 -2.95 11.09
CA ARG A 234 -16.20 -4.17 11.37
C ARG A 234 -17.14 -5.18 12.01
N ASP A 235 -17.37 -6.28 11.34
CA ASP A 235 -18.22 -7.34 11.87
C ASP A 235 -17.37 -8.31 12.68
N THR A 236 -17.91 -8.77 13.81
CA THR A 236 -17.34 -9.89 14.55
C THR A 236 -17.68 -11.18 13.81
N VAL A 237 -16.66 -11.89 13.34
CA VAL A 237 -16.80 -13.17 12.65
C VAL A 237 -16.44 -14.28 13.63
N GLN A 238 -17.39 -15.17 13.94
CA GLN A 238 -17.19 -16.23 14.93
C GLN A 238 -16.60 -17.52 14.34
N GLN A 239 -16.85 -17.76 13.06
CA GLN A 239 -16.37 -18.94 12.35
C GLN A 239 -15.68 -18.55 11.04
N PRO A 240 -14.61 -19.25 10.63
CA PRO A 240 -13.98 -19.02 9.35
C PRO A 240 -14.99 -19.18 8.19
N PHE A 241 -14.80 -18.35 7.16
CA PHE A 241 -15.52 -18.49 5.91
C PHE A 241 -15.07 -19.77 5.19
N THR A 242 -16.01 -20.44 4.54
CA THR A 242 -15.71 -21.60 3.68
C THR A 242 -15.04 -21.14 2.38
N GLU A 243 -14.38 -22.08 1.68
CA GLU A 243 -13.81 -21.81 0.36
C GLU A 243 -14.86 -21.31 -0.65
N GLU A 244 -16.08 -21.84 -0.59
CA GLU A 244 -17.21 -21.39 -1.42
C GLU A 244 -17.57 -19.91 -1.15
N GLN A 245 -17.55 -19.50 0.11
CA GLN A 245 -17.84 -18.10 0.50
C GLN A 245 -16.72 -17.13 0.10
N LEU A 246 -15.49 -17.60 0.05
CA LEU A 246 -14.32 -16.81 -0.39
C LEU A 246 -14.09 -16.90 -1.90
N GLY A 247 -14.52 -17.98 -2.52
CA GLY A 247 -14.39 -18.21 -3.95
C GLY A 247 -15.33 -17.36 -4.79
N LEU A 248 -15.19 -17.47 -6.10
CA LEU A 248 -16.02 -16.80 -7.09
C LEU A 248 -16.49 -17.83 -8.12
N ALA A 249 -17.76 -18.21 -8.05
CA ALA A 249 -18.40 -19.02 -9.08
C ALA A 249 -18.69 -18.11 -10.30
N LEU A 250 -18.08 -18.42 -11.43
CA LEU A 250 -18.35 -17.74 -12.68
C LEU A 250 -19.45 -18.51 -13.46
N PRO A 251 -20.37 -17.83 -14.17
CA PRO A 251 -21.24 -18.46 -15.15
C PRO A 251 -20.43 -19.25 -16.19
N GLU A 252 -20.99 -20.33 -16.73
CA GLU A 252 -20.27 -21.23 -17.66
C GLU A 252 -19.78 -20.55 -18.93
N ASP A 253 -20.48 -19.53 -19.40
CA ASP A 253 -20.18 -18.76 -20.60
C ASP A 253 -19.28 -17.52 -20.34
N THR A 254 -18.77 -17.34 -19.11
CA THR A 254 -17.96 -16.15 -18.78
C THR A 254 -16.58 -16.23 -19.42
N PRO A 255 -16.23 -15.30 -20.33
CA PRO A 255 -14.87 -15.21 -20.84
C PRO A 255 -13.87 -14.88 -19.73
N LEU A 256 -12.77 -15.63 -19.66
CA LEU A 256 -11.67 -15.40 -18.74
C LEU A 256 -10.49 -14.79 -19.51
N LEU A 257 -10.18 -13.53 -19.25
CA LEU A 257 -9.17 -12.76 -19.98
C LEU A 257 -8.01 -12.33 -19.06
N PRO A 258 -6.79 -12.21 -19.58
CA PRO A 258 -5.71 -11.58 -18.81
C PRO A 258 -6.06 -10.13 -18.46
N LEU A 259 -5.71 -9.70 -17.23
CA LEU A 259 -5.96 -8.33 -16.74
C LEU A 259 -5.29 -7.25 -17.61
N SER A 260 -4.26 -7.61 -18.38
CA SER A 260 -3.66 -6.71 -19.39
C SER A 260 -4.62 -6.31 -20.51
N ARG A 261 -5.69 -7.07 -20.74
CA ARG A 261 -6.77 -6.76 -21.70
C ARG A 261 -7.87 -5.89 -21.13
N TYR A 262 -7.88 -5.67 -19.81
CA TYR A 262 -8.86 -4.78 -19.18
C TYR A 262 -8.75 -3.37 -19.80
N ARG A 263 -9.88 -2.81 -20.13
CA ARG A 263 -10.01 -1.42 -20.59
C ARG A 263 -11.02 -0.75 -19.66
N ALA A 264 -10.58 0.27 -18.93
CA ALA A 264 -11.53 1.08 -18.19
C ALA A 264 -12.54 1.69 -19.16
N PRO A 265 -13.84 1.73 -18.81
CA PRO A 265 -14.86 2.38 -19.64
C PRO A 265 -14.42 3.81 -20.02
N ALA A 266 -14.47 4.14 -21.32
CA ALA A 266 -13.96 5.40 -21.87
C ALA A 266 -14.63 6.65 -21.23
N ASP A 267 -15.86 6.51 -20.76
CA ASP A 267 -16.67 7.62 -20.25
C ASP A 267 -16.45 7.84 -18.75
N GLY A 268 -15.57 7.07 -18.12
CA GLY A 268 -15.43 7.14 -16.68
C GLY A 268 -16.74 6.88 -15.91
N LYS A 269 -17.82 6.60 -16.60
CA LYS A 269 -19.10 6.24 -16.00
C LYS A 269 -19.07 4.75 -15.72
N VAL A 270 -18.92 4.39 -14.45
CA VAL A 270 -19.58 3.18 -13.97
C VAL A 270 -21.05 3.48 -14.24
N ALA A 271 -21.59 2.90 -15.30
CA ALA A 271 -22.96 3.20 -15.71
C ALA A 271 -23.91 2.84 -14.57
N PRO A 272 -24.96 3.63 -14.37
CA PRO A 272 -25.92 3.50 -13.28
C PRO A 272 -26.55 2.13 -13.24
#